data_50bb4735ea69c1a18d9c0f4fcb496176
#
_entry.id   50bb4735ea69c1a18d9c0f4fcb496176
#
_cell.length_a   1.000
_cell.length_b   1.000
_cell.length_c   1.000
_cell.angle_alpha   90.00
_cell.angle_beta   90.00
_cell.angle_gamma   90.00
#
_symmetry.space_group_name_H-M   'P 1'
#
loop_
_entity.id
_entity.type
_entity.pdbx_description
1 polymer ?
#
loop_
_entity_poly.entity_id
_entity_poly.type
_entity_poly.pdbx_seq_one_letter_code
_entity_poly.pdbx_strand_id
1 'polypeptide(L)'
;LIPFLISYLSQNQNIFYVAKNDLELSNVYNFLYSNFKEINIYKIPAWDCLPYDISSPNFNLIGERVKSFTDLCFFENNKNKSKNVILTTINGLFNKTAPKDFFLKHFINLNLSSDYKFQLIIEFLNNSGYKRVQTVREFGEFSIRGSILDVFPVGNQSAFRIDFIGDNIETIKTMDPLTPVSYTHLTLPTSND
;
A
#
# COMPACT_ATOMS: atom_id res chain seq x y z
N LEU A 1 -16.16 22.56 2.73
CA LEU A 1 -15.92 23.28 1.47
C LEU A 1 -14.67 22.76 0.73
N ILE A 2 -13.50 22.64 1.40
CA ILE A 2 -12.23 22.21 0.80
C ILE A 2 -12.34 20.88 0.04
N PRO A 3 -12.89 19.77 0.59
CA PRO A 3 -12.95 18.51 -0.13
C PRO A 3 -13.79 18.56 -1.40
N PHE A 4 -14.88 19.33 -1.42
CA PHE A 4 -15.68 19.54 -2.62
C PHE A 4 -14.91 20.30 -3.71
N LEU A 5 -14.15 21.33 -3.32
CA LEU A 5 -13.29 22.06 -4.24
C LEU A 5 -12.22 21.16 -4.86
N ILE A 6 -11.56 20.33 -4.03
CA ILE A 6 -10.58 19.34 -4.48
C ILE A 6 -11.21 18.37 -5.49
N SER A 7 -12.39 17.83 -5.17
CA SER A 7 -13.10 16.92 -6.06
C SER A 7 -13.47 17.57 -7.39
N TYR A 8 -13.96 18.82 -7.38
CA TYR A 8 -14.27 19.56 -8.58
C TYR A 8 -13.04 19.82 -9.46
N LEU A 9 -11.96 20.32 -8.87
CA LEU A 9 -10.71 20.62 -9.60
C LEU A 9 -10.04 19.35 -10.13
N SER A 10 -10.12 18.23 -9.40
CA SER A 10 -9.53 16.95 -9.82
C SER A 10 -10.16 16.39 -11.10
N GLN A 11 -11.32 16.88 -11.53
CA GLN A 11 -11.95 16.43 -12.79
C GLN A 11 -11.10 16.72 -14.02
N ASN A 12 -10.33 17.80 -13.99
CA ASN A 12 -9.58 18.27 -15.16
C ASN A 12 -8.05 18.23 -14.98
N GLN A 13 -7.56 18.03 -13.74
CA GLN A 13 -6.13 18.06 -13.44
C GLN A 13 -5.81 17.25 -12.19
N ASN A 14 -4.54 16.84 -12.05
CA ASN A 14 -4.05 16.26 -10.81
C ASN A 14 -3.93 17.35 -9.74
N ILE A 15 -4.35 17.04 -8.52
CA ILE A 15 -4.34 17.98 -7.40
C ILE A 15 -3.27 17.56 -6.39
N PHE A 16 -2.47 18.54 -5.98
CA PHE A 16 -1.57 18.40 -4.85
C PHE A 16 -2.06 19.34 -3.74
N TYR A 17 -2.53 18.76 -2.64
CA TYR A 17 -3.08 19.50 -1.52
C TYR A 17 -2.19 19.36 -0.28
N VAL A 18 -1.79 20.49 0.27
CA VAL A 18 -1.01 20.57 1.52
C VAL A 18 -1.93 21.01 2.64
N ALA A 19 -2.25 20.08 3.53
CA ALA A 19 -3.08 20.33 4.70
C ALA A 19 -2.31 21.09 5.78
N LYS A 20 -3.02 21.87 6.56
CA LYS A 20 -2.47 22.66 7.67
C LYS A 20 -1.85 21.77 8.77
N ASN A 21 -2.47 20.62 9.04
CA ASN A 21 -2.03 19.65 10.05
C ASN A 21 -2.58 18.25 9.73
N ASP A 22 -2.18 17.25 10.52
CA ASP A 22 -2.57 15.84 10.31
C ASP A 22 -4.06 15.58 10.54
N LEU A 23 -4.71 16.38 11.41
CA LEU A 23 -6.16 16.27 11.63
C LEU A 23 -6.92 16.70 10.36
N GLU A 24 -6.55 17.83 9.77
CA GLU A 24 -7.14 18.29 8.50
C GLU A 24 -6.85 17.33 7.36
N LEU A 25 -5.61 16.83 7.28
CA LEU A 25 -5.21 15.82 6.30
C LEU A 25 -6.12 14.59 6.36
N SER A 26 -6.33 14.06 7.57
CA SER A 26 -7.16 12.88 7.80
C SER A 26 -8.64 13.14 7.51
N ASN A 27 -9.16 14.30 7.88
CA ASN A 27 -10.54 14.68 7.60
C ASN A 27 -10.81 14.83 6.09
N VAL A 28 -9.90 15.49 5.36
CA VAL A 28 -10.00 15.64 3.90
C VAL A 28 -9.89 14.27 3.22
N TYR A 29 -8.93 13.44 3.63
CA TYR A 29 -8.76 12.09 3.10
C TYR A 29 -10.02 11.24 3.30
N ASN A 30 -10.52 11.14 4.54
CA ASN A 30 -11.69 10.32 4.86
C ASN A 30 -12.93 10.77 4.09
N PHE A 31 -13.13 12.08 3.98
CA PHE A 31 -14.26 12.63 3.24
C PHE A 31 -14.18 12.28 1.76
N LEU A 32 -13.04 12.50 1.11
CA LEU A 32 -12.83 12.18 -0.31
C LEU A 32 -12.95 10.68 -0.55
N TYR A 33 -12.31 9.86 0.27
CA TYR A 33 -12.33 8.40 0.15
C TYR A 33 -13.74 7.80 0.28
N SER A 34 -14.57 8.37 1.16
CA SER A 34 -15.92 7.87 1.38
C SER A 34 -16.90 8.31 0.31
N ASN A 35 -16.74 9.50 -0.30
CA ASN A 35 -17.73 10.10 -1.16
C ASN A 35 -17.38 10.08 -2.66
N PHE A 36 -16.11 9.91 -3.03
CA PHE A 36 -15.65 10.00 -4.43
C PHE A 36 -14.78 8.80 -4.80
N LYS A 37 -15.42 7.71 -5.21
CA LYS A 37 -14.75 6.44 -5.54
C LYS A 37 -13.93 6.49 -6.85
N GLU A 38 -14.25 7.46 -7.71
CA GLU A 38 -13.58 7.68 -9.00
C GLU A 38 -12.26 8.46 -8.89
N ILE A 39 -11.90 8.93 -7.68
CA ILE A 39 -10.67 9.69 -7.44
C ILE A 39 -9.63 8.77 -6.81
N ASN A 40 -8.44 8.73 -7.40
CA ASN A 40 -7.28 8.08 -6.77
C ASN A 40 -6.67 9.04 -5.74
N ILE A 41 -6.68 8.63 -4.48
CA ILE A 41 -6.23 9.47 -3.39
C ILE A 41 -4.97 8.86 -2.77
N TYR A 42 -3.89 9.63 -2.77
CA TYR A 42 -2.60 9.28 -2.20
C TYR A 42 -2.34 10.13 -0.96
N LYS A 43 -2.42 9.51 0.21
CA LYS A 43 -2.16 10.18 1.49
C LYS A 43 -0.71 9.95 1.90
N ILE A 44 0.05 11.02 2.03
CA ILE A 44 1.46 11.01 2.44
C ILE A 44 1.56 11.71 3.80
N PRO A 45 1.44 10.99 4.93
CA PRO A 45 1.55 11.58 6.25
C PRO A 45 2.98 12.02 6.56
N ALA A 46 3.15 12.95 7.51
CA ALA A 46 4.43 13.26 8.10
C ALA A 46 4.92 12.12 9.00
N TRP A 47 6.23 12.09 9.30
CA TRP A 47 6.76 11.26 10.37
C TRP A 47 6.29 11.79 11.73
N ASP A 48 6.03 10.89 12.66
CA ASP A 48 5.68 11.18 14.06
C ASP A 48 6.89 11.34 14.97
N CYS A 49 8.09 11.33 14.41
CA CYS A 49 9.35 11.56 15.10
C CYS A 49 10.13 12.68 14.42
N LEU A 50 10.99 13.35 15.19
CA LEU A 50 11.88 14.37 14.65
C LEU A 50 13.11 13.74 13.97
N PRO A 51 13.74 14.45 12.99
CA PRO A 51 15.02 14.04 12.47
C PRO A 51 16.04 13.94 13.62
N TYR A 52 16.78 12.81 13.66
CA TYR A 52 17.75 12.48 14.72
C TYR A 52 17.15 12.06 16.07
N ASP A 53 15.85 11.82 16.13
CA ASP A 53 15.23 11.21 17.31
C ASP A 53 15.71 9.76 17.50
N ILE A 54 15.75 9.29 18.74
CA ILE A 54 16.13 7.90 19.07
C ILE A 54 15.01 6.93 18.66
N SER A 55 13.78 7.43 18.62
CA SER A 55 12.61 6.64 18.24
C SER A 55 12.46 6.51 16.72
N SER A 56 12.21 5.29 16.25
CA SER A 56 11.81 5.06 14.86
C SER A 56 10.36 5.51 14.64
N PRO A 57 9.99 5.94 13.42
CA PRO A 57 8.61 6.26 13.08
C PRO A 57 7.68 5.07 13.30
N ASN A 58 6.40 5.36 13.57
CA ASN A 58 5.38 4.34 13.70
C ASN A 58 5.26 3.49 12.41
N PHE A 59 5.22 2.17 12.54
CA PHE A 59 5.13 1.24 11.41
C PHE A 59 3.94 1.50 10.49
N ASN A 60 2.80 1.94 11.02
CA ASN A 60 1.64 2.28 10.21
C ASN A 60 1.92 3.48 9.30
N LEU A 61 2.61 4.51 9.81
CA LEU A 61 3.00 5.68 9.01
C LEU A 61 4.02 5.31 7.93
N ILE A 62 4.98 4.44 8.26
CA ILE A 62 5.92 3.89 7.28
C ILE A 62 5.14 3.19 6.18
N GLY A 63 4.20 2.32 6.55
CA GLY A 63 3.34 1.57 5.62
C GLY A 63 2.50 2.48 4.72
N GLU A 64 1.81 3.47 5.29
CA GLU A 64 1.01 4.44 4.52
C GLU A 64 1.88 5.21 3.50
N ARG A 65 3.07 5.66 3.91
CA ARG A 65 4.00 6.37 3.02
C ARG A 65 4.52 5.48 1.90
N VAL A 66 5.02 4.28 2.25
CA VAL A 66 5.54 3.31 1.28
C VAL A 66 4.46 2.96 0.25
N LYS A 67 3.24 2.66 0.72
CA LYS A 67 2.10 2.37 -0.16
C LYS A 67 1.82 3.54 -1.09
N SER A 68 1.65 4.75 -0.57
CA SER A 68 1.32 5.93 -1.38
C SER A 68 2.40 6.25 -2.42
N PHE A 69 3.69 6.16 -2.06
CA PHE A 69 4.77 6.37 -3.03
C PHE A 69 4.86 5.26 -4.07
N THR A 70 4.63 4.01 -3.68
CA THR A 70 4.58 2.88 -4.61
C THR A 70 3.45 3.07 -5.61
N ASP A 71 2.24 3.34 -5.13
CA ASP A 71 1.06 3.57 -5.97
C ASP A 71 1.28 4.75 -6.95
N LEU A 72 1.92 5.83 -6.49
CA LEU A 72 2.30 6.97 -7.33
C LEU A 72 3.32 6.59 -8.43
N CYS A 73 4.29 5.73 -8.12
CA CYS A 73 5.27 5.26 -9.11
C CYS A 73 4.63 4.44 -10.24
N PHE A 74 3.57 3.70 -9.92
CA PHE A 74 2.83 2.90 -10.92
C PHE A 74 1.79 3.71 -11.69
N PHE A 75 1.31 4.81 -11.12
CA PHE A 75 0.35 5.69 -11.77
C PHE A 75 0.81 6.21 -13.13
N GLU A 76 2.07 6.59 -13.26
CA GLU A 76 2.62 7.12 -14.53
C GLU A 76 2.53 6.10 -15.68
N ASN A 77 2.44 4.80 -15.39
CA ASN A 77 2.34 3.75 -16.39
C ASN A 77 0.89 3.50 -16.86
N ASN A 78 -0.11 3.97 -16.11
CA ASN A 78 -1.52 3.85 -16.47
C ASN A 78 -1.95 5.04 -17.34
N LYS A 79 -2.09 4.82 -18.65
CA LYS A 79 -2.55 5.82 -19.63
C LYS A 79 -4.00 6.29 -19.43
N ASN A 80 -4.74 5.72 -18.49
CA ASN A 80 -6.07 6.17 -18.16
C ASN A 80 -5.98 7.52 -17.44
N LYS A 81 -6.75 8.52 -17.92
CA LYS A 81 -6.91 9.85 -17.33
C LYS A 81 -7.63 9.77 -15.97
N SER A 82 -7.08 9.03 -15.03
CA SER A 82 -7.64 8.96 -13.69
C SER A 82 -7.39 10.27 -12.95
N LYS A 83 -8.36 10.68 -12.19
CA LYS A 83 -8.31 11.86 -11.32
C LYS A 83 -7.42 11.52 -10.13
N ASN A 84 -6.32 12.24 -9.94
CA ASN A 84 -5.39 11.97 -8.86
C ASN A 84 -5.32 13.14 -7.90
N VAL A 85 -5.39 12.81 -6.65
CA VAL A 85 -5.27 13.75 -5.54
C VAL A 85 -4.19 13.27 -4.59
N ILE A 86 -3.14 14.04 -4.46
CA ILE A 86 -2.05 13.81 -3.50
C ILE A 86 -2.29 14.73 -2.30
N LEU A 87 -2.39 14.13 -1.13
CA LEU A 87 -2.62 14.83 0.13
C LEU A 87 -1.42 14.68 1.04
N THR A 88 -0.93 15.78 1.58
CA THR A 88 0.16 15.78 2.58
C THR A 88 0.03 16.96 3.53
N THR A 89 0.92 17.05 4.52
CA THR A 89 1.11 18.24 5.35
C THR A 89 2.43 18.92 5.00
N ILE A 90 2.65 20.15 5.50
CA ILE A 90 3.92 20.85 5.30
C ILE A 90 5.11 20.03 5.83
N ASN A 91 4.94 19.38 6.99
CA ASN A 91 5.97 18.50 7.55
C ASN A 91 6.18 17.25 6.70
N GLY A 92 5.11 16.64 6.16
CA GLY A 92 5.19 15.50 5.27
C GLY A 92 5.93 15.80 3.96
N LEU A 93 5.80 17.04 3.46
CA LEU A 93 6.47 17.53 2.25
C LEU A 93 7.99 17.64 2.42
N PHE A 94 8.46 18.06 3.60
CA PHE A 94 9.89 18.19 3.88
C PHE A 94 10.59 16.90 4.27
N ASN A 95 9.84 15.81 4.51
CA ASN A 95 10.44 14.52 4.82
C ASN A 95 11.14 13.93 3.59
N LYS A 96 12.39 13.53 3.75
CA LYS A 96 13.13 12.82 2.71
C LYS A 96 12.44 11.49 2.39
N THR A 97 12.46 11.12 1.11
CA THR A 97 11.95 9.84 0.62
C THR A 97 12.97 9.16 -0.27
N ALA A 98 12.84 7.86 -0.47
CA ALA A 98 13.65 7.10 -1.39
C ALA A 98 13.35 7.53 -2.86
N PRO A 99 14.29 7.35 -3.79
CA PRO A 99 14.06 7.64 -5.19
C PRO A 99 13.04 6.64 -5.80
N LYS A 100 12.41 7.03 -6.92
CA LYS A 100 11.42 6.21 -7.64
C LYS A 100 11.90 4.79 -7.92
N ASP A 101 13.14 4.63 -8.37
CA ASP A 101 13.72 3.33 -8.71
C ASP A 101 13.78 2.37 -7.50
N PHE A 102 13.89 2.91 -6.30
CA PHE A 102 13.84 2.10 -5.09
C PHE A 102 12.47 1.45 -4.93
N PHE A 103 11.38 2.21 -5.07
CA PHE A 103 10.03 1.67 -4.96
C PHE A 103 9.73 0.66 -6.05
N LEU A 104 10.14 0.93 -7.30
CA LEU A 104 9.92 0.01 -8.42
C LEU A 104 10.67 -1.32 -8.24
N LYS A 105 11.87 -1.31 -7.67
CA LYS A 105 12.68 -2.52 -7.44
C LYS A 105 12.18 -3.35 -6.25
N HIS A 106 11.54 -2.70 -5.26
CA HIS A 106 11.08 -3.36 -4.03
C HIS A 106 9.55 -3.56 -4.02
N PHE A 107 8.96 -3.67 -5.20
CA PHE A 107 7.54 -3.94 -5.36
C PHE A 107 7.33 -5.19 -6.21
N ILE A 108 6.42 -6.04 -5.76
CA ILE A 108 5.94 -7.18 -6.51
C ILE A 108 4.40 -7.15 -6.53
N ASN A 109 3.82 -7.31 -7.71
CA ASN A 109 2.37 -7.39 -7.86
C ASN A 109 1.99 -8.85 -8.11
N LEU A 110 1.34 -9.47 -7.12
CA LEU A 110 0.89 -10.86 -7.20
C LEU A 110 -0.60 -10.90 -7.51
N ASN A 111 -0.95 -11.59 -8.57
CA ASN A 111 -2.32 -11.90 -8.97
C ASN A 111 -2.40 -13.33 -9.53
N LEU A 112 -3.60 -13.82 -9.80
CA LEU A 112 -3.83 -15.19 -10.29
C LEU A 112 -3.18 -15.50 -11.65
N SER A 113 -2.80 -14.48 -12.42
CA SER A 113 -2.08 -14.60 -13.70
C SER A 113 -0.60 -14.26 -13.60
N SER A 114 -0.05 -14.14 -12.40
CA SER A 114 1.37 -13.81 -12.21
C SER A 114 2.26 -15.01 -12.51
N ASP A 115 3.27 -14.80 -13.34
CA ASP A 115 4.28 -15.81 -13.71
C ASP A 115 5.48 -15.85 -12.74
N TYR A 116 5.29 -15.44 -11.51
CA TYR A 116 6.37 -15.48 -10.52
C TYR A 116 6.50 -16.88 -9.91
N LYS A 117 7.66 -17.49 -10.06
CA LYS A 117 7.98 -18.74 -9.37
C LYS A 117 7.95 -18.55 -7.87
N PHE A 118 7.39 -19.54 -7.18
CA PHE A 118 7.28 -19.54 -5.70
C PHE A 118 8.59 -19.17 -5.00
N GLN A 119 9.70 -19.77 -5.44
CA GLN A 119 11.02 -19.51 -4.86
C GLN A 119 11.48 -18.05 -5.03
N LEU A 120 11.20 -17.42 -6.19
CA LEU A 120 11.56 -16.03 -6.42
C LEU A 120 10.80 -15.06 -5.52
N ILE A 121 9.54 -15.38 -5.19
CA ILE A 121 8.76 -14.60 -4.24
C ILE A 121 9.38 -14.67 -2.84
N ILE A 122 9.82 -15.87 -2.42
CA ILE A 122 10.50 -16.05 -1.12
C ILE A 122 11.82 -15.27 -1.06
N GLU A 123 12.61 -15.34 -2.12
CA GLU A 123 13.86 -14.57 -2.23
C GLU A 123 13.60 -13.07 -2.20
N PHE A 124 12.57 -12.60 -2.91
CA PHE A 124 12.15 -11.20 -2.89
C PHE A 124 11.77 -10.75 -1.46
N LEU A 125 10.97 -11.53 -0.73
CA LEU A 125 10.56 -11.21 0.64
C LEU A 125 11.77 -11.13 1.58
N ASN A 126 12.69 -12.10 1.51
CA ASN A 126 13.91 -12.07 2.30
C ASN A 126 14.78 -10.85 1.98
N ASN A 127 14.99 -10.54 0.69
CA ASN A 127 15.79 -9.39 0.24
C ASN A 127 15.14 -8.04 0.57
N SER A 128 13.82 -8.02 0.69
CA SER A 128 13.05 -6.84 1.09
C SER A 128 12.95 -6.67 2.61
N GLY A 129 13.61 -7.53 3.39
CA GLY A 129 13.69 -7.43 4.86
C GLY A 129 12.47 -8.00 5.59
N TYR A 130 11.64 -8.80 4.92
CA TYR A 130 10.56 -9.52 5.60
C TYR A 130 11.12 -10.59 6.52
N LYS A 131 10.51 -10.73 7.70
CA LYS A 131 10.89 -11.71 8.70
C LYS A 131 10.10 -13.01 8.51
N ARG A 132 10.81 -14.13 8.35
CA ARG A 132 10.17 -15.44 8.32
C ARG A 132 9.79 -15.89 9.73
N VAL A 133 8.50 -16.23 9.93
CA VAL A 133 7.91 -16.63 11.21
C VAL A 133 7.09 -17.91 11.06
N GLN A 134 6.71 -18.55 12.17
CA GLN A 134 5.79 -19.70 12.14
C GLN A 134 4.34 -19.29 11.87
N THR A 135 3.93 -18.14 12.40
CA THR A 135 2.58 -17.59 12.23
C THR A 135 2.69 -16.10 12.06
N VAL A 136 2.14 -15.58 10.95
CA VAL A 136 2.13 -14.17 10.59
C VAL A 136 1.18 -13.40 11.51
N ARG A 137 1.68 -12.33 12.14
CA ARG A 137 0.92 -11.48 13.06
C ARG A 137 1.11 -9.99 12.80
N GLU A 138 2.28 -9.61 12.31
CA GLU A 138 2.68 -8.21 12.15
C GLU A 138 3.11 -7.91 10.71
N PHE A 139 3.10 -6.64 10.35
CA PHE A 139 3.58 -6.17 9.05
C PHE A 139 5.03 -6.59 8.81
N GLY A 140 5.36 -6.95 7.59
CA GLY A 140 6.70 -7.39 7.23
C GLY A 140 7.03 -8.81 7.68
N GLU A 141 6.04 -9.60 8.08
CA GLU A 141 6.20 -11.02 8.38
C GLU A 141 5.67 -11.90 7.24
N PHE A 142 6.28 -13.06 7.07
CA PHE A 142 5.78 -14.11 6.20
C PHE A 142 6.02 -15.51 6.79
N SER A 143 5.19 -16.48 6.38
CA SER A 143 5.27 -17.88 6.79
C SER A 143 5.07 -18.78 5.58
N ILE A 144 5.75 -19.92 5.55
CA ILE A 144 5.65 -20.92 4.48
C ILE A 144 5.26 -22.24 5.09
N ARG A 145 4.21 -22.86 4.54
CA ARG A 145 3.74 -24.19 4.93
C ARG A 145 3.41 -25.02 3.67
N GLY A 146 4.39 -25.81 3.22
CA GLY A 146 4.25 -26.50 1.93
C GLY A 146 4.16 -25.52 0.76
N SER A 147 3.06 -25.55 0.03
CA SER A 147 2.74 -24.66 -1.08
C SER A 147 1.93 -23.41 -0.67
N ILE A 148 1.79 -23.15 0.63
CA ILE A 148 1.06 -22.00 1.16
C ILE A 148 2.04 -20.95 1.64
N LEU A 149 1.85 -19.71 1.17
CA LEU A 149 2.55 -18.52 1.64
C LEU A 149 1.56 -17.62 2.37
N ASP A 150 1.78 -17.42 3.66
CA ASP A 150 1.12 -16.39 4.45
C ASP A 150 2.04 -15.17 4.51
N VAL A 151 1.55 -13.98 4.20
CA VAL A 151 2.34 -12.74 4.19
C VAL A 151 1.52 -11.56 4.68
N PHE A 152 2.13 -10.68 5.48
CA PHE A 152 1.52 -9.41 5.88
C PHE A 152 2.32 -8.26 5.26
N PRO A 153 1.90 -7.78 4.08
CA PRO A 153 2.64 -6.75 3.35
C PRO A 153 2.60 -5.41 4.09
N VAL A 154 3.72 -4.70 4.05
CA VAL A 154 3.82 -3.33 4.57
C VAL A 154 2.85 -2.43 3.81
N GLY A 155 2.06 -1.63 4.54
CA GLY A 155 1.07 -0.72 3.97
C GLY A 155 -0.31 -1.32 3.69
N ASN A 156 -0.51 -2.61 3.93
CA ASN A 156 -1.82 -3.24 3.88
C ASN A 156 -2.44 -3.36 5.28
N GLN A 157 -3.78 -3.39 5.33
CA GLN A 157 -4.51 -3.54 6.59
C GLN A 157 -4.76 -5.00 6.98
N SER A 158 -4.48 -5.93 6.07
CA SER A 158 -4.73 -7.37 6.24
C SER A 158 -3.53 -8.19 5.78
N ALA A 159 -3.33 -9.32 6.41
CA ALA A 159 -2.45 -10.36 5.90
C ALA A 159 -3.14 -11.13 4.76
N PHE A 160 -2.34 -11.79 3.95
CA PHE A 160 -2.82 -12.59 2.82
C PHE A 160 -2.29 -14.01 2.92
N ARG A 161 -3.13 -14.96 2.54
CA ARG A 161 -2.77 -16.34 2.27
C ARG A 161 -2.81 -16.58 0.78
N ILE A 162 -1.72 -17.09 0.24
CA ILE A 162 -1.53 -17.37 -1.17
C ILE A 162 -1.25 -18.87 -1.31
N ASP A 163 -2.16 -19.58 -1.98
CA ASP A 163 -2.02 -21.00 -2.24
C ASP A 163 -1.42 -21.19 -3.64
N PHE A 164 -0.43 -22.08 -3.75
CA PHE A 164 0.26 -22.38 -5.00
C PHE A 164 0.02 -23.83 -5.45
N ILE A 165 -0.12 -24.03 -6.76
CA ILE A 165 -0.02 -25.34 -7.42
C ILE A 165 1.23 -25.29 -8.31
N GLY A 166 2.31 -25.95 -7.87
CA GLY A 166 3.62 -25.78 -8.49
C GLY A 166 4.09 -24.34 -8.34
N ASP A 167 4.36 -23.67 -9.46
CA ASP A 167 4.78 -22.26 -9.50
C ASP A 167 3.62 -21.28 -9.74
N ASN A 168 2.39 -21.79 -9.93
CA ASN A 168 1.24 -20.95 -10.23
C ASN A 168 0.46 -20.58 -8.97
N ILE A 169 -0.01 -19.34 -8.88
CA ILE A 169 -0.91 -18.89 -7.82
C ILE A 169 -2.32 -19.42 -8.12
N GLU A 170 -2.83 -20.28 -7.24
CA GLU A 170 -4.19 -20.82 -7.32
C GLU A 170 -5.19 -19.88 -6.66
N THR A 171 -4.90 -19.44 -5.44
CA THR A 171 -5.79 -18.53 -4.70
C THR A 171 -5.01 -17.51 -3.91
N ILE A 172 -5.61 -16.31 -3.75
CA ILE A 172 -5.15 -15.28 -2.84
C ILE A 172 -6.35 -14.94 -1.94
N LYS A 173 -6.20 -15.08 -0.62
CA LYS A 173 -7.25 -14.83 0.38
C LYS A 173 -6.75 -13.84 1.42
N THR A 174 -7.62 -12.97 1.91
CA THR A 174 -7.33 -12.18 3.10
C THR A 174 -7.36 -13.08 4.35
N MET A 175 -6.47 -12.80 5.28
CA MET A 175 -6.34 -13.51 6.55
C MET A 175 -6.34 -12.51 7.69
N ASP A 176 -7.09 -12.82 8.76
CA ASP A 176 -6.98 -12.08 10.01
C ASP A 176 -5.74 -12.58 10.78
N PRO A 177 -4.78 -11.70 11.10
CA PRO A 177 -3.58 -12.09 11.84
C PRO A 177 -3.86 -12.59 13.26
N LEU A 178 -4.99 -12.20 13.85
CA LEU A 178 -5.38 -12.56 15.22
C LEU A 178 -6.10 -13.91 15.28
N THR A 179 -6.81 -14.28 14.21
CA THR A 179 -7.47 -15.56 14.09
C THR A 179 -7.06 -16.18 12.75
N PRO A 180 -6.25 -17.26 12.71
CA PRO A 180 -5.75 -17.82 11.44
C PRO A 180 -6.84 -18.50 10.59
N VAL A 181 -8.06 -17.98 10.63
CA VAL A 181 -9.20 -18.41 9.80
C VAL A 181 -9.19 -17.57 8.52
N SER A 182 -9.06 -18.22 7.38
CA SER A 182 -9.12 -17.57 6.07
C SER A 182 -10.56 -17.22 5.71
N TYR A 183 -10.86 -15.96 5.50
CA TYR A 183 -12.15 -15.51 4.94
C TYR A 183 -12.05 -15.43 3.42
N THR A 184 -12.90 -16.17 2.74
CA THR A 184 -13.06 -16.12 1.28
C THR A 184 -13.93 -14.91 0.89
N HIS A 185 -13.36 -13.73 0.83
CA HIS A 185 -13.93 -12.61 0.08
C HIS A 185 -12.80 -11.83 -0.59
N LEU A 186 -12.53 -12.20 -1.83
CA LEU A 186 -11.67 -11.46 -2.74
C LEU A 186 -12.51 -10.83 -3.83
N THR A 187 -12.75 -9.56 -3.70
CA THR A 187 -12.83 -8.68 -4.85
C THR A 187 -11.60 -7.78 -4.78
N LEU A 188 -10.51 -8.18 -5.43
CA LEU A 188 -9.52 -7.22 -5.90
C LEU A 188 -10.24 -6.31 -6.90
N PRO A 189 -9.99 -4.98 -6.90
CA PRO A 189 -10.52 -4.14 -7.95
C PRO A 189 -9.95 -4.67 -9.27
N THR A 190 -10.79 -5.36 -10.01
CA THR A 190 -10.54 -5.63 -11.42
C THR A 190 -10.52 -4.28 -12.10
N SER A 191 -9.38 -3.92 -12.69
CA SER A 191 -9.37 -2.91 -13.74
C SER A 191 -10.35 -3.40 -14.79
N ASN A 192 -11.52 -2.76 -14.88
CA ASN A 192 -12.44 -2.96 -16.00
C ASN A 192 -11.72 -2.53 -17.27
N ASP A 193 -11.75 -3.43 -18.25
CA ASP A 193 -11.40 -3.19 -19.65
C ASP A 193 -12.16 -2.00 -20.25
#